data_0fa3c4eaad3bbbd45af8ae339329e46d
#
_entry.id   0fa3c4eaad3bbbd45af8ae339329e46d
#
_cell.length_a   1.000
_cell.length_b   1.000
_cell.length_c   1.000
_cell.angle_alpha   90.00
_cell.angle_beta   90.00
_cell.angle_gamma   90.00
#
_symmetry.space_group_name_H-M   'P 1'
#
loop_
_entity.id
_entity.type
_entity.pdbx_description
1 polymer ?
#
loop_
_entity_poly.entity_id
_entity_poly.type
_entity_poly.pdbx_seq_one_letter_code
_entity_poly.pdbx_strand_id
1 'polypeptide(L)'
;VSIKDVAREAGVSVTTVSHILNHNDSRFSATTIKNVHAVSERLGYAPNKHAKQLRGSKIQTIGVILPSLTNPFFSALMQSIHDHKPSDVDLCFLTSTATDLYDNIKHLIDRGIDGLIIAQYISSPDALNNYLKKHHVPYVVLDQNDHQGYTDFVRTNEYQGGQLAAQHLVELGHNNMMIVAPYDMMANMSTRVAGFVDTLRANQLPEPQIVHTELSKHGGLTIVDDIMVQSATAIFAINDELAIGILRGLIEHGISIPKDISLIGYDDIDYAAYVSPPLTTVAQPITDIGKTSLTLLLQRLQHLDKSIDMIELSTTLKIRATTGYHLSN
;
A
#
# COMPACT_ATOMS: atom_id res chain seq x y z
N VAL A 1 32.17 5.55 -23.12
CA VAL A 1 31.66 6.19 -24.35
C VAL A 1 30.86 7.43 -23.97
N SER A 2 31.07 8.54 -24.67
CA SER A 2 30.41 9.83 -24.41
C SER A 2 29.48 10.22 -25.57
N ILE A 3 28.59 11.19 -25.34
CA ILE A 3 27.73 11.73 -26.39
C ILE A 3 28.57 12.34 -27.56
N LYS A 4 29.79 12.82 -27.26
CA LYS A 4 30.72 13.34 -28.29
C LYS A 4 31.21 12.25 -29.19
N ASP A 5 31.40 11.03 -28.71
CA ASP A 5 31.84 9.91 -29.51
C ASP A 5 30.71 9.45 -30.45
N VAL A 6 29.46 9.42 -29.97
CA VAL A 6 28.28 9.14 -30.83
C VAL A 6 28.13 10.20 -31.92
N ALA A 7 28.26 11.48 -31.57
CA ALA A 7 28.15 12.59 -32.52
C ALA A 7 29.20 12.52 -33.61
N ARG A 8 30.46 12.25 -33.27
CA ARG A 8 31.57 12.09 -34.18
C ARG A 8 31.34 10.92 -35.17
N GLU A 9 30.89 9.78 -34.64
CA GLU A 9 30.72 8.57 -35.45
C GLU A 9 29.43 8.58 -36.29
N ALA A 10 28.37 9.24 -35.84
CA ALA A 10 27.14 9.47 -36.58
C ALA A 10 27.24 10.62 -37.61
N GLY A 11 28.35 11.40 -37.58
CA GLY A 11 28.56 12.54 -38.47
C GLY A 11 27.62 13.72 -38.24
N VAL A 12 27.15 13.91 -36.99
CA VAL A 12 26.20 14.98 -36.63
C VAL A 12 26.68 15.77 -35.41
N SER A 13 26.02 16.89 -35.12
CA SER A 13 26.37 17.67 -33.91
C SER A 13 25.95 16.94 -32.63
N VAL A 14 26.62 17.24 -31.51
CA VAL A 14 26.25 16.76 -30.17
C VAL A 14 24.80 17.16 -29.82
N THR A 15 24.37 18.34 -30.26
CA THR A 15 23.01 18.82 -30.09
C THR A 15 22.00 17.95 -30.87
N THR A 16 22.34 17.56 -32.09
CA THR A 16 21.51 16.67 -32.92
C THR A 16 21.35 15.29 -32.25
N VAL A 17 22.43 14.68 -31.78
CA VAL A 17 22.39 13.43 -31.00
C VAL A 17 21.51 13.56 -29.78
N SER A 18 21.70 14.66 -29.00
CA SER A 18 20.92 14.93 -27.80
C SER A 18 19.43 15.06 -28.08
N HIS A 19 19.02 15.73 -29.16
CA HIS A 19 17.60 15.86 -29.55
C HIS A 19 17.03 14.51 -29.97
N ILE A 20 17.69 13.75 -30.81
CA ILE A 20 17.20 12.47 -31.33
C ILE A 20 17.05 11.45 -30.18
N LEU A 21 18.06 11.29 -29.34
CA LEU A 21 18.02 10.34 -28.23
C LEU A 21 17.05 10.75 -27.08
N ASN A 22 16.52 11.99 -27.12
CA ASN A 22 15.49 12.47 -26.22
C ASN A 22 14.09 12.58 -26.88
N HIS A 23 13.86 11.90 -28.01
CA HIS A 23 12.59 11.89 -28.75
C HIS A 23 12.09 13.28 -29.20
N ASN A 24 12.99 14.26 -29.33
CA ASN A 24 12.73 15.58 -29.92
C ASN A 24 13.22 15.61 -31.37
N ASP A 25 12.79 14.63 -32.14
CA ASP A 25 13.36 14.26 -33.45
C ASP A 25 12.59 14.81 -34.64
N SER A 26 11.44 15.46 -34.44
CA SER A 26 10.55 15.97 -35.50
C SER A 26 11.20 16.90 -36.55
N ARG A 27 12.40 17.41 -36.26
CA ARG A 27 13.16 18.33 -37.12
C ARG A 27 14.22 17.61 -37.98
N PHE A 28 14.41 16.30 -37.79
CA PHE A 28 15.48 15.54 -38.42
C PHE A 28 14.91 14.53 -39.42
N SER A 29 15.70 14.17 -40.42
CA SER A 29 15.30 13.15 -41.37
C SER A 29 15.26 11.77 -40.74
N ALA A 30 14.37 10.90 -41.21
CA ALA A 30 14.26 9.52 -40.75
C ALA A 30 15.60 8.77 -40.84
N THR A 31 16.41 9.07 -41.87
CA THR A 31 17.73 8.50 -42.08
C THR A 31 18.70 8.92 -40.96
N THR A 32 18.71 10.22 -40.61
CA THR A 32 19.56 10.75 -39.53
C THR A 32 19.18 10.15 -38.17
N ILE A 33 17.88 10.05 -37.90
CA ILE A 33 17.36 9.44 -36.63
C ILE A 33 17.83 7.99 -36.53
N LYS A 34 17.62 7.20 -37.60
CA LYS A 34 18.02 5.79 -37.65
C LYS A 34 19.54 5.59 -37.50
N ASN A 35 20.33 6.45 -38.12
CA ASN A 35 21.81 6.39 -38.02
C ASN A 35 22.28 6.69 -36.60
N VAL A 36 21.74 7.73 -35.91
CA VAL A 36 22.12 8.07 -34.54
C VAL A 36 21.76 6.97 -33.56
N HIS A 37 20.57 6.35 -33.67
CA HIS A 37 20.20 5.21 -32.86
C HIS A 37 21.13 4.01 -33.08
N ALA A 38 21.41 3.64 -34.30
CA ALA A 38 22.29 2.53 -34.64
C ALA A 38 23.73 2.72 -34.13
N VAL A 39 24.28 3.93 -34.24
CA VAL A 39 25.60 4.28 -33.69
C VAL A 39 25.60 4.25 -32.17
N SER A 40 24.55 4.80 -31.52
CA SER A 40 24.41 4.80 -30.06
C SER A 40 24.40 3.37 -29.51
N GLU A 41 23.60 2.49 -30.12
CA GLU A 41 23.46 1.09 -29.73
C GLU A 41 24.78 0.30 -29.96
N ARG A 42 25.42 0.48 -31.10
CA ARG A 42 26.72 -0.17 -31.42
C ARG A 42 27.82 0.25 -30.45
N LEU A 43 27.86 1.52 -30.03
CA LEU A 43 28.81 2.03 -29.05
C LEU A 43 28.47 1.73 -27.61
N GLY A 44 27.28 1.15 -27.35
CA GLY A 44 26.79 0.94 -25.99
C GLY A 44 26.57 2.25 -25.21
N TYR A 45 26.27 3.34 -25.92
CA TYR A 45 26.02 4.64 -25.31
C TYR A 45 24.57 4.73 -24.81
N ALA A 46 24.39 4.89 -23.50
CA ALA A 46 23.12 5.28 -22.91
C ALA A 46 23.20 6.74 -22.44
N PRO A 47 22.18 7.58 -22.72
CA PRO A 47 22.14 8.93 -22.22
C PRO A 47 22.28 8.96 -20.70
N ASN A 48 23.28 9.68 -20.17
CA ASN A 48 23.47 9.80 -18.73
C ASN A 48 22.34 10.65 -18.13
N LYS A 49 21.51 10.04 -17.27
CA LYS A 49 20.40 10.72 -16.58
C LYS A 49 20.88 11.96 -15.81
N HIS A 50 22.05 11.92 -15.20
CA HIS A 50 22.65 13.07 -14.49
C HIS A 50 23.03 14.23 -15.42
N ALA A 51 23.45 13.94 -16.65
CA ALA A 51 23.71 14.98 -17.66
C ALA A 51 22.41 15.62 -18.20
N LYS A 52 21.30 14.91 -18.12
CA LYS A 52 19.95 15.42 -18.45
C LYS A 52 19.42 16.38 -17.35
N GLN A 53 19.68 16.06 -16.09
CA GLN A 53 19.36 16.93 -14.93
C GLN A 53 20.07 18.29 -15.01
N LEU A 54 21.31 18.34 -15.51
CA LEU A 54 22.07 19.59 -15.71
C LEU A 54 21.52 20.50 -16.82
N ARG A 55 20.60 20.01 -17.68
CA ARG A 55 20.01 20.73 -18.82
C ARG A 55 18.56 21.15 -18.66
N GLY A 56 17.96 21.00 -17.44
CA GLY A 56 16.68 21.64 -17.11
C GLY A 56 15.43 20.75 -17.06
N SER A 57 15.50 19.43 -17.31
CA SER A 57 14.40 18.52 -16.95
C SER A 57 14.82 17.66 -15.74
N LYS A 58 14.46 18.10 -14.56
CA LYS A 58 14.73 17.37 -13.31
C LYS A 58 13.75 16.18 -13.24
N ILE A 59 14.27 14.95 -13.43
CA ILE A 59 13.50 13.76 -13.09
C ILE A 59 13.46 13.69 -11.57
N GLN A 60 12.26 13.71 -11.00
CA GLN A 60 12.07 13.56 -9.56
C GLN A 60 12.17 12.08 -9.18
N THR A 61 12.92 11.76 -8.13
CA THR A 61 13.02 10.40 -7.58
C THR A 61 12.28 10.35 -6.25
N ILE A 62 11.24 9.52 -6.18
CA ILE A 62 10.43 9.34 -4.98
C ILE A 62 10.74 7.98 -4.36
N GLY A 63 11.10 7.99 -3.07
CA GLY A 63 11.21 6.79 -2.26
C GLY A 63 9.84 6.37 -1.73
N VAL A 64 9.52 5.09 -1.84
CA VAL A 64 8.29 4.49 -1.27
C VAL A 64 8.70 3.40 -0.30
N ILE A 65 8.40 3.58 0.99
CA ILE A 65 8.79 2.67 2.06
C ILE A 65 7.56 1.92 2.56
N LEU A 66 7.65 0.60 2.54
CA LEU A 66 6.56 -0.34 2.83
C LEU A 66 7.01 -1.38 3.87
N PRO A 67 6.11 -1.95 4.68
CA PRO A 67 6.48 -3.01 5.63
C PRO A 67 6.73 -4.37 4.96
N SER A 68 6.16 -4.61 3.78
CA SER A 68 6.24 -5.92 3.11
C SER A 68 6.12 -5.79 1.59
N LEU A 69 6.82 -6.62 0.84
CA LEU A 69 6.62 -6.82 -0.61
C LEU A 69 5.73 -8.03 -0.91
N THR A 70 5.53 -8.91 0.06
CA THR A 70 4.80 -10.17 -0.14
C THR A 70 3.33 -10.08 0.25
N ASN A 71 2.95 -9.11 1.10
CA ASN A 71 1.54 -8.85 1.39
C ASN A 71 0.87 -8.21 0.17
N PRO A 72 -0.20 -8.81 -0.38
CA PRO A 72 -0.86 -8.35 -1.61
C PRO A 72 -1.43 -6.92 -1.53
N PHE A 73 -1.81 -6.45 -0.34
CA PHE A 73 -2.22 -5.07 -0.11
C PHE A 73 -1.12 -4.08 -0.54
N PHE A 74 0.12 -4.29 -0.05
CA PHE A 74 1.23 -3.40 -0.38
C PHE A 74 1.69 -3.57 -1.84
N SER A 75 1.57 -4.77 -2.41
CA SER A 75 1.84 -4.99 -3.83
C SER A 75 0.87 -4.20 -4.72
N ALA A 76 -0.43 -4.21 -4.39
CA ALA A 76 -1.44 -3.42 -5.08
C ALA A 76 -1.24 -1.92 -4.90
N LEU A 77 -0.83 -1.48 -3.70
CA LEU A 77 -0.48 -0.09 -3.41
C LEU A 77 0.71 0.39 -4.26
N MET A 78 1.79 -0.42 -4.34
CA MET A 78 2.93 -0.12 -5.21
C MET A 78 2.52 0.01 -6.67
N GLN A 79 1.69 -0.92 -7.16
CA GLN A 79 1.18 -0.89 -8.53
C GLN A 79 0.37 0.38 -8.77
N SER A 80 -0.51 0.76 -7.84
CA SER A 80 -1.29 2.00 -7.96
C SER A 80 -0.39 3.25 -8.04
N ILE A 81 0.62 3.36 -7.16
CA ILE A 81 1.57 4.48 -7.19
C ILE A 81 2.31 4.50 -8.54
N HIS A 82 2.74 3.33 -9.03
CA HIS A 82 3.44 3.19 -10.31
C HIS A 82 2.57 3.63 -11.50
N ASP A 83 1.32 3.21 -11.54
CA ASP A 83 0.41 3.46 -12.67
C ASP A 83 -0.01 4.93 -12.77
N HIS A 84 0.02 5.66 -11.65
CA HIS A 84 -0.35 7.08 -11.61
C HIS A 84 0.83 8.05 -11.65
N LYS A 85 2.08 7.54 -11.73
CA LYS A 85 3.25 8.42 -11.78
C LYS A 85 3.37 9.14 -13.14
N PRO A 86 3.74 10.44 -13.15
CA PRO A 86 4.14 11.14 -14.35
C PRO A 86 5.42 10.55 -14.96
N SER A 87 5.66 10.83 -16.24
CA SER A 87 6.84 10.32 -16.97
C SER A 87 8.18 10.88 -16.47
N ASP A 88 8.16 12.00 -15.78
CA ASP A 88 9.32 12.67 -15.16
C ASP A 88 9.53 12.30 -13.69
N VAL A 89 8.84 11.25 -13.23
CA VAL A 89 8.99 10.68 -11.88
C VAL A 89 9.53 9.27 -11.96
N ASP A 90 10.63 9.02 -11.24
CA ASP A 90 11.15 7.67 -10.98
C ASP A 90 10.77 7.25 -9.55
N LEU A 91 10.45 5.96 -9.35
CA LEU A 91 10.09 5.39 -8.05
C LEU A 91 11.19 4.43 -7.56
N CYS A 92 11.49 4.52 -6.27
CA CYS A 92 12.37 3.59 -5.57
C CYS A 92 11.60 2.93 -4.43
N PHE A 93 11.19 1.67 -4.59
CA PHE A 93 10.49 0.91 -3.56
C PHE A 93 11.49 0.23 -2.63
N LEU A 94 11.24 0.32 -1.33
CA LEU A 94 12.07 -0.28 -0.29
C LEU A 94 11.18 -0.85 0.81
N THR A 95 11.51 -2.04 1.30
CA THR A 95 10.91 -2.56 2.54
C THR A 95 11.70 -2.13 3.74
N SER A 96 10.98 -1.91 4.84
CA SER A 96 11.55 -1.53 6.12
C SER A 96 10.75 -2.12 7.27
N THR A 97 11.44 -2.43 8.35
CA THR A 97 10.82 -2.67 9.65
C THR A 97 10.76 -1.36 10.45
N ALA A 98 10.06 -1.35 11.58
CA ALA A 98 10.05 -0.17 12.45
C ALA A 98 11.46 0.17 13.02
N THR A 99 12.34 -0.83 13.11
CA THR A 99 13.68 -0.68 13.69
C THR A 99 14.70 -0.12 12.71
N ASP A 100 14.59 -0.40 11.42
CA ASP A 100 15.55 0.03 10.39
C ASP A 100 15.03 1.18 9.49
N LEU A 101 13.80 1.65 9.75
CA LEU A 101 13.16 2.72 8.98
C LEU A 101 14.05 3.97 8.85
N TYR A 102 14.63 4.40 9.95
CA TYR A 102 15.42 5.63 9.99
C TYR A 102 16.70 5.52 9.16
N ASP A 103 17.38 4.37 9.22
CA ASP A 103 18.60 4.13 8.44
C ASP A 103 18.27 3.97 6.95
N ASN A 104 17.17 3.32 6.62
CA ASN A 104 16.68 3.21 5.26
C ASN A 104 16.33 4.58 4.65
N ILE A 105 15.73 5.47 5.43
CA ILE A 105 15.46 6.86 5.00
C ILE A 105 16.77 7.61 4.74
N LYS A 106 17.77 7.49 5.62
CA LYS A 106 19.09 8.10 5.39
C LYS A 106 19.72 7.61 4.08
N HIS A 107 19.72 6.31 3.85
CA HIS A 107 20.23 5.72 2.61
C HIS A 107 19.52 6.26 1.35
N LEU A 108 18.22 6.47 1.41
CA LEU A 108 17.47 7.06 0.30
C LEU A 108 17.85 8.53 0.08
N ILE A 109 18.00 9.31 1.16
CA ILE A 109 18.43 10.72 1.09
C ILE A 109 19.84 10.82 0.50
N ASP A 110 20.77 9.96 0.94
CA ASP A 110 22.15 9.93 0.40
C ASP A 110 22.18 9.59 -1.10
N ARG A 111 21.19 8.88 -1.59
CA ARG A 111 20.98 8.59 -3.03
C ARG A 111 20.30 9.73 -3.79
N GLY A 112 19.92 10.80 -3.10
CA GLY A 112 19.35 12.01 -3.70
C GLY A 112 17.88 11.88 -4.10
N ILE A 113 17.06 11.22 -3.27
CA ILE A 113 15.61 11.27 -3.45
C ILE A 113 15.07 12.68 -3.24
N ASP A 114 13.98 13.01 -3.94
CA ASP A 114 13.32 14.30 -3.84
C ASP A 114 12.17 14.31 -2.82
N GLY A 115 11.54 13.15 -2.55
CA GLY A 115 10.43 13.00 -1.61
C GLY A 115 10.18 11.56 -1.20
N LEU A 116 9.33 11.35 -0.19
CA LEU A 116 9.02 10.04 0.40
C LEU A 116 7.52 9.80 0.54
N ILE A 117 7.09 8.55 0.27
CA ILE A 117 5.82 7.98 0.72
C ILE A 117 6.15 6.90 1.74
N ILE A 118 5.61 7.00 2.96
CA ILE A 118 5.94 6.10 4.07
C ILE A 118 4.68 5.38 4.52
N ALA A 119 4.58 4.07 4.23
CA ALA A 119 3.51 3.18 4.66
C ALA A 119 3.93 2.29 5.85
N GLN A 120 5.10 2.56 6.46
CA GLN A 120 5.64 1.88 7.61
C GLN A 120 5.33 2.65 8.89
N TYR A 121 5.07 1.95 10.01
CA TYR A 121 4.89 2.57 11.32
C TYR A 121 6.12 3.41 11.73
N ILE A 122 5.87 4.61 12.20
CA ILE A 122 6.89 5.57 12.64
C ILE A 122 6.87 5.66 14.16
N SER A 123 7.89 5.11 14.81
CA SER A 123 8.00 5.09 16.27
C SER A 123 8.33 6.46 16.88
N SER A 124 8.96 7.35 16.13
CA SER A 124 9.40 8.68 16.59
C SER A 124 9.09 9.75 15.53
N PRO A 125 7.80 10.17 15.40
CA PRO A 125 7.37 11.10 14.35
C PRO A 125 8.13 12.43 14.35
N ASP A 126 8.34 13.04 15.53
CA ASP A 126 9.02 14.34 15.67
C ASP A 126 10.48 14.25 15.23
N ALA A 127 11.19 13.19 15.61
CA ALA A 127 12.59 13.00 15.20
C ALA A 127 12.71 12.84 13.69
N LEU A 128 11.84 12.05 13.08
CA LEU A 128 11.78 11.87 11.63
C LEU A 128 11.44 13.18 10.92
N ASN A 129 10.41 13.89 11.38
CA ASN A 129 9.99 15.16 10.80
C ASN A 129 11.11 16.20 10.83
N ASN A 130 11.80 16.34 11.98
CA ASN A 130 12.94 17.25 12.11
C ASN A 130 14.10 16.85 11.17
N TYR A 131 14.38 15.57 11.03
CA TYR A 131 15.41 15.07 10.14
C TYR A 131 15.07 15.37 8.66
N LEU A 132 13.86 15.05 8.21
CA LEU A 132 13.42 15.27 6.84
C LEU A 132 13.33 16.76 6.49
N LYS A 133 12.87 17.62 7.41
CA LYS A 133 12.89 19.09 7.26
C LYS A 133 14.29 19.62 7.08
N LYS A 134 15.27 19.16 7.88
CA LYS A 134 16.67 19.56 7.77
C LYS A 134 17.27 19.24 6.40
N HIS A 135 16.83 18.11 5.79
CA HIS A 135 17.31 17.69 4.47
C HIS A 135 16.43 18.19 3.33
N HIS A 136 15.39 18.99 3.61
CA HIS A 136 14.42 19.50 2.62
C HIS A 136 13.73 18.41 1.80
N VAL A 137 13.47 17.25 2.41
CA VAL A 137 12.77 16.12 1.79
C VAL A 137 11.33 16.08 2.30
N PRO A 138 10.34 16.48 1.48
CA PRO A 138 8.93 16.36 1.83
C PRO A 138 8.50 14.89 1.80
N TYR A 139 7.45 14.59 2.57
CA TYR A 139 6.94 13.24 2.68
C TYR A 139 5.44 13.19 2.94
N VAL A 140 4.84 12.06 2.59
CA VAL A 140 3.45 11.70 2.88
C VAL A 140 3.46 10.40 3.69
N VAL A 141 2.63 10.34 4.73
CA VAL A 141 2.51 9.15 5.59
C VAL A 141 1.16 8.48 5.33
N LEU A 142 1.16 7.15 5.35
CA LEU A 142 -0.05 6.34 5.18
C LEU A 142 -0.45 5.66 6.49
N ASP A 143 -1.76 5.63 6.76
CA ASP A 143 -2.43 4.86 7.82
C ASP A 143 -1.82 4.97 9.23
N GLN A 144 -1.37 6.18 9.59
CA GLN A 144 -0.95 6.50 10.96
C GLN A 144 -2.10 7.19 11.71
N ASN A 145 -2.39 6.75 12.93
CA ASN A 145 -3.45 7.35 13.75
C ASN A 145 -3.03 8.65 14.43
N ASP A 146 -1.76 8.77 14.79
CA ASP A 146 -1.20 10.01 15.31
C ASP A 146 -0.50 10.76 14.18
N HIS A 147 -0.99 11.96 13.90
CA HIS A 147 -0.57 12.79 12.77
C HIS A 147 0.20 14.04 13.21
N GLN A 148 0.54 14.15 14.49
CA GLN A 148 1.33 15.28 14.97
C GLN A 148 2.74 15.25 14.37
N GLY A 149 3.08 16.29 13.66
CA GLY A 149 4.41 16.47 13.08
C GLY A 149 4.60 15.97 11.64
N TYR A 150 3.64 15.25 11.06
CA TYR A 150 3.71 14.83 9.65
C TYR A 150 3.47 15.98 8.67
N THR A 151 4.03 15.87 7.47
CA THR A 151 3.85 16.92 6.46
C THR A 151 2.48 16.81 5.77
N ASP A 152 2.12 15.65 5.25
CA ASP A 152 0.81 15.31 4.70
C ASP A 152 0.52 13.87 5.04
N PHE A 153 -0.78 13.49 5.08
CA PHE A 153 -1.11 12.08 5.26
C PHE A 153 -2.41 11.66 4.57
N VAL A 154 -2.45 10.38 4.25
CA VAL A 154 -3.62 9.68 3.72
C VAL A 154 -3.92 8.52 4.65
N ARG A 155 -5.17 8.40 5.08
CA ARG A 155 -5.62 7.27 5.88
C ARG A 155 -6.96 6.75 5.38
N THR A 156 -7.28 5.53 5.75
CA THR A 156 -8.61 4.97 5.60
C THR A 156 -9.42 5.14 6.89
N ASN A 157 -10.74 5.18 6.79
CA ASN A 157 -11.62 5.22 7.95
C ASN A 157 -11.75 3.80 8.53
N GLU A 158 -10.76 3.41 9.32
CA GLU A 158 -10.64 2.09 9.93
C GLU A 158 -11.76 1.79 10.92
N TYR A 159 -12.22 2.81 11.66
CA TYR A 159 -13.34 2.67 12.59
C TYR A 159 -14.63 2.33 11.84
N GLN A 160 -14.92 3.06 10.75
CA GLN A 160 -16.05 2.76 9.86
C GLN A 160 -15.94 1.35 9.26
N GLY A 161 -14.71 0.95 8.87
CA GLY A 161 -14.48 -0.40 8.34
C GLY A 161 -14.85 -1.51 9.33
N GLY A 162 -14.45 -1.34 10.60
CA GLY A 162 -14.87 -2.22 11.68
C GLY A 162 -16.38 -2.24 11.89
N GLN A 163 -17.04 -1.06 11.85
CA GLN A 163 -18.49 -0.94 11.93
C GLN A 163 -19.20 -1.69 10.79
N LEU A 164 -18.71 -1.55 9.54
CA LEU A 164 -19.29 -2.24 8.38
C LEU A 164 -19.24 -3.77 8.54
N ALA A 165 -18.12 -4.30 9.02
CA ALA A 165 -17.97 -5.74 9.25
C ALA A 165 -18.95 -6.24 10.32
N ALA A 166 -19.01 -5.55 11.47
CA ALA A 166 -19.90 -5.93 12.56
C ALA A 166 -21.38 -5.80 12.18
N GLN A 167 -21.78 -4.69 11.56
CA GLN A 167 -23.15 -4.43 11.18
C GLN A 167 -23.65 -5.50 10.21
N HIS A 168 -22.84 -5.91 9.25
CA HIS A 168 -23.19 -6.98 8.31
C HIS A 168 -23.46 -8.31 9.02
N LEU A 169 -22.62 -8.70 9.98
CA LEU A 169 -22.81 -9.93 10.74
C LEU A 169 -24.04 -9.87 11.68
N VAL A 170 -24.31 -8.70 12.27
CA VAL A 170 -25.51 -8.45 13.06
C VAL A 170 -26.78 -8.61 12.21
N GLU A 171 -26.80 -8.04 11.01
CA GLU A 171 -27.92 -8.14 10.07
C GLU A 171 -28.17 -9.58 9.60
N LEU A 172 -27.14 -10.42 9.60
CA LEU A 172 -27.23 -11.86 9.33
C LEU A 172 -27.66 -12.69 10.55
N GLY A 173 -27.92 -12.05 11.71
CA GLY A 173 -28.42 -12.69 12.91
C GLY A 173 -27.36 -13.32 13.82
N HIS A 174 -26.08 -13.04 13.58
CA HIS A 174 -25.02 -13.50 14.46
C HIS A 174 -25.02 -12.74 15.77
N ASN A 175 -24.93 -13.44 16.88
CA ASN A 175 -24.91 -12.88 18.25
C ASN A 175 -23.71 -13.34 19.08
N ASN A 176 -22.94 -14.31 18.59
CA ASN A 176 -21.71 -14.78 19.22
C ASN A 176 -20.58 -14.71 18.19
N MET A 177 -19.77 -13.68 18.27
CA MET A 177 -18.76 -13.36 17.27
C MET A 177 -17.36 -13.39 17.88
N MET A 178 -16.38 -13.63 17.03
CA MET A 178 -14.96 -13.66 17.38
C MET A 178 -14.16 -12.72 16.48
N ILE A 179 -13.10 -12.14 17.01
CA ILE A 179 -12.08 -11.42 16.24
C ILE A 179 -10.80 -12.23 16.28
N VAL A 180 -10.15 -12.41 15.13
CA VAL A 180 -8.81 -12.97 15.04
C VAL A 180 -7.85 -11.89 14.59
N ALA A 181 -6.81 -11.60 15.40
CA ALA A 181 -5.89 -10.49 15.23
C ALA A 181 -4.46 -10.86 15.67
N PRO A 182 -3.42 -10.07 15.32
CA PRO A 182 -2.07 -10.29 15.85
C PRO A 182 -1.95 -9.91 17.32
N TYR A 183 -0.90 -10.40 17.99
CA TYR A 183 -0.58 -10.01 19.37
C TYR A 183 -0.28 -8.52 19.47
N ASP A 184 0.54 -8.00 18.54
CA ASP A 184 0.94 -6.60 18.49
C ASP A 184 0.13 -5.88 17.39
N MET A 185 -1.08 -5.44 17.73
CA MET A 185 -1.93 -4.70 16.81
C MET A 185 -1.38 -3.29 16.59
N MET A 186 -1.18 -2.93 15.33
CA MET A 186 -0.95 -1.53 14.95
C MET A 186 -2.20 -0.67 15.23
N ALA A 187 -2.00 0.63 15.36
CA ALA A 187 -3.05 1.57 15.73
C ALA A 187 -4.28 1.54 14.81
N ASN A 188 -4.08 1.38 13.49
CA ASN A 188 -5.16 1.21 12.53
C ASN A 188 -6.00 -0.07 12.80
N MET A 189 -5.33 -1.19 13.11
CA MET A 189 -6.02 -2.44 13.47
C MET A 189 -6.82 -2.31 14.76
N SER A 190 -6.25 -1.65 15.79
CA SER A 190 -6.97 -1.37 17.05
C SER A 190 -8.19 -0.48 16.82
N THR A 191 -8.10 0.51 15.93
CA THR A 191 -9.24 1.36 15.55
C THR A 191 -10.33 0.57 14.83
N ARG A 192 -9.94 -0.37 13.97
CA ARG A 192 -10.82 -1.30 13.27
C ARG A 192 -11.58 -2.21 14.26
N VAL A 193 -10.84 -2.78 15.22
CA VAL A 193 -11.43 -3.58 16.30
C VAL A 193 -12.39 -2.75 17.14
N ALA A 194 -12.04 -1.51 17.49
CA ALA A 194 -12.92 -0.62 18.25
C ALA A 194 -14.25 -0.36 17.53
N GLY A 195 -14.23 -0.07 16.22
CA GLY A 195 -15.44 0.09 15.41
C GLY A 195 -16.33 -1.15 15.41
N PHE A 196 -15.73 -2.34 15.33
CA PHE A 196 -16.44 -3.61 15.42
C PHE A 196 -17.10 -3.80 16.80
N VAL A 197 -16.34 -3.67 17.88
CA VAL A 197 -16.81 -3.85 19.25
C VAL A 197 -17.91 -2.84 19.61
N ASP A 198 -17.73 -1.57 19.27
CA ASP A 198 -18.72 -0.53 19.57
C ASP A 198 -20.03 -0.76 18.81
N THR A 199 -19.97 -1.33 17.61
CA THR A 199 -21.18 -1.73 16.88
C THR A 199 -21.93 -2.87 17.57
N LEU A 200 -21.22 -3.89 18.09
CA LEU A 200 -21.86 -4.94 18.86
C LEU A 200 -22.51 -4.40 20.13
N ARG A 201 -21.81 -3.52 20.85
CA ARG A 201 -22.30 -2.87 22.06
C ARG A 201 -23.56 -2.04 21.79
N ALA A 202 -23.58 -1.28 20.69
CA ALA A 202 -24.73 -0.49 20.26
C ALA A 202 -25.96 -1.37 19.95
N ASN A 203 -25.74 -2.61 19.48
CA ASN A 203 -26.79 -3.60 19.23
C ASN A 203 -27.09 -4.49 20.46
N GLN A 204 -26.55 -4.18 21.63
CA GLN A 204 -26.71 -4.92 22.88
C GLN A 204 -26.28 -6.40 22.78
N LEU A 205 -25.29 -6.67 21.95
CA LEU A 205 -24.69 -7.99 21.78
C LEU A 205 -23.47 -8.17 22.71
N PRO A 206 -23.09 -9.40 23.05
CA PRO A 206 -21.89 -9.69 23.80
C PRO A 206 -20.64 -9.14 23.12
N GLU A 207 -19.65 -8.75 23.92
CA GLU A 207 -18.33 -8.40 23.37
C GLU A 207 -17.70 -9.62 22.69
N PRO A 208 -17.03 -9.43 21.53
CA PRO A 208 -16.44 -10.54 20.82
C PRO A 208 -15.22 -11.06 21.57
N GLN A 209 -15.00 -12.34 21.53
CA GLN A 209 -13.73 -12.91 21.96
C GLN A 209 -12.64 -12.54 20.97
N ILE A 210 -11.49 -12.11 21.47
CA ILE A 210 -10.31 -11.81 20.62
C ILE A 210 -9.31 -12.95 20.78
N VAL A 211 -9.00 -13.61 19.68
CA VAL A 211 -7.98 -14.67 19.60
C VAL A 211 -6.77 -14.13 18.83
N HIS A 212 -5.59 -14.37 19.39
CA HIS A 212 -4.36 -13.82 18.83
C HIS A 212 -3.51 -14.86 18.13
N THR A 213 -2.94 -14.50 16.98
CA THR A 213 -2.02 -15.33 16.20
C THR A 213 -1.04 -14.46 15.41
N GLU A 214 -0.14 -15.07 14.65
CA GLU A 214 0.72 -14.38 13.70
C GLU A 214 -0.11 -13.77 12.55
N LEU A 215 0.19 -12.54 12.14
CA LEU A 215 -0.49 -11.86 11.04
C LEU A 215 -0.04 -12.41 9.68
N SER A 216 -0.45 -13.63 9.39
CA SER A 216 -0.11 -14.34 8.15
C SER A 216 -1.17 -15.39 7.80
N LYS A 217 -1.13 -15.88 6.55
CA LYS A 217 -1.95 -17.05 6.16
C LYS A 217 -1.63 -18.29 7.01
N HIS A 218 -0.36 -18.45 7.38
CA HIS A 218 0.06 -19.56 8.25
C HIS A 218 -0.53 -19.42 9.65
N GLY A 219 -0.47 -18.21 10.24
CA GLY A 219 -1.10 -17.94 11.54
C GLY A 219 -2.62 -18.20 11.50
N GLY A 220 -3.29 -17.80 10.42
CA GLY A 220 -4.70 -18.11 10.22
C GLY A 220 -5.01 -19.59 10.11
N LEU A 221 -4.14 -20.37 9.49
CA LEU A 221 -4.29 -21.82 9.38
C LEU A 221 -4.09 -22.52 10.74
N THR A 222 -3.07 -22.13 11.49
CA THR A 222 -2.69 -22.80 12.74
C THR A 222 -3.59 -22.48 13.93
N ILE A 223 -4.32 -21.35 13.91
CA ILE A 223 -5.18 -20.92 15.01
C ILE A 223 -6.55 -21.64 15.01
N VAL A 224 -6.85 -22.45 13.99
CA VAL A 224 -8.19 -23.03 13.82
C VAL A 224 -8.57 -23.96 14.97
N ASP A 225 -7.66 -24.72 15.55
CA ASP A 225 -7.93 -25.56 16.72
C ASP A 225 -8.42 -24.72 17.91
N ASP A 226 -7.85 -23.54 18.14
CA ASP A 226 -8.27 -22.62 19.19
C ASP A 226 -9.64 -21.99 18.86
N ILE A 227 -9.92 -21.74 17.60
CA ILE A 227 -11.23 -21.25 17.13
C ILE A 227 -12.31 -22.30 17.37
N MET A 228 -12.02 -23.57 17.07
CA MET A 228 -12.98 -24.67 17.17
C MET A 228 -13.45 -24.97 18.60
N VAL A 229 -12.65 -24.67 19.61
CA VAL A 229 -13.07 -24.81 21.03
C VAL A 229 -14.01 -23.71 21.48
N GLN A 230 -14.19 -22.66 20.68
CA GLN A 230 -15.10 -21.55 20.95
C GLN A 230 -16.43 -21.77 20.22
N SER A 231 -17.51 -21.23 20.75
CA SER A 231 -18.86 -21.40 20.17
C SER A 231 -19.22 -20.28 19.19
N ALA A 232 -18.25 -19.55 18.63
CA ALA A 232 -18.54 -18.43 17.74
C ALA A 232 -19.26 -18.88 16.46
N THR A 233 -20.24 -18.10 16.04
CA THR A 233 -21.00 -18.33 14.80
C THR A 233 -20.47 -17.50 13.64
N ALA A 234 -19.66 -16.47 13.93
CA ALA A 234 -19.00 -15.66 12.92
C ALA A 234 -17.62 -15.20 13.40
N ILE A 235 -16.70 -15.07 12.44
CA ILE A 235 -15.31 -14.63 12.65
C ILE A 235 -15.07 -13.37 11.85
N PHE A 236 -14.53 -12.35 12.51
CA PHE A 236 -13.88 -11.22 11.86
C PHE A 236 -12.36 -11.40 11.94
N ALA A 237 -11.75 -11.74 10.81
CA ALA A 237 -10.30 -11.74 10.67
C ALA A 237 -9.82 -10.32 10.33
N ILE A 238 -8.80 -9.84 11.05
CA ILE A 238 -8.34 -8.45 10.96
C ILE A 238 -7.83 -8.05 9.58
N ASN A 239 -7.43 -9.02 8.75
CA ASN A 239 -7.12 -8.83 7.33
C ASN A 239 -7.39 -10.10 6.50
N ASP A 240 -7.34 -9.98 5.17
CA ASP A 240 -7.65 -11.06 4.24
C ASP A 240 -6.59 -12.18 4.25
N GLU A 241 -5.31 -11.88 4.47
CA GLU A 241 -4.30 -12.94 4.56
C GLU A 241 -4.59 -13.90 5.72
N LEU A 242 -4.97 -13.34 6.86
CA LEU A 242 -5.38 -14.10 8.03
C LEU A 242 -6.69 -14.87 7.75
N ALA A 243 -7.68 -14.21 7.13
CA ALA A 243 -8.95 -14.81 6.75
C ALA A 243 -8.78 -16.01 5.81
N ILE A 244 -7.90 -15.90 4.82
CA ILE A 244 -7.60 -16.99 3.87
C ILE A 244 -6.99 -18.19 4.59
N GLY A 245 -6.12 -17.97 5.55
CA GLY A 245 -5.57 -19.04 6.39
C GLY A 245 -6.64 -19.73 7.23
N ILE A 246 -7.51 -18.96 7.90
CA ILE A 246 -8.64 -19.46 8.68
C ILE A 246 -9.61 -20.25 7.78
N LEU A 247 -9.96 -19.68 6.64
CA LEU A 247 -10.83 -20.35 5.64
C LEU A 247 -10.31 -21.74 5.28
N ARG A 248 -9.02 -21.81 4.96
CA ARG A 248 -8.37 -23.08 4.62
C ARG A 248 -8.42 -24.06 5.78
N GLY A 249 -8.06 -23.65 6.99
CA GLY A 249 -8.04 -24.51 8.16
C GLY A 249 -9.43 -25.00 8.56
N LEU A 250 -10.46 -24.17 8.51
CA LEU A 250 -11.84 -24.57 8.79
C LEU A 250 -12.34 -25.63 7.80
N ILE A 251 -12.03 -25.47 6.51
CA ILE A 251 -12.39 -26.47 5.47
C ILE A 251 -11.67 -27.79 5.73
N GLU A 252 -10.40 -27.78 6.11
CA GLU A 252 -9.64 -29.00 6.45
C GLU A 252 -10.21 -29.76 7.67
N HIS A 253 -10.85 -29.01 8.59
CA HIS A 253 -11.58 -29.58 9.73
C HIS A 253 -13.04 -29.98 9.39
N GLY A 254 -13.44 -29.90 8.12
CA GLY A 254 -14.78 -30.29 7.66
C GLY A 254 -15.89 -29.28 7.99
N ILE A 255 -15.53 -28.06 8.38
CA ILE A 255 -16.47 -26.98 8.68
C ILE A 255 -16.94 -26.33 7.39
N SER A 256 -18.25 -26.19 7.25
CA SER A 256 -18.87 -25.58 6.08
C SER A 256 -19.02 -24.08 6.25
N ILE A 257 -18.44 -23.31 5.36
CA ILE A 257 -18.54 -21.85 5.33
C ILE A 257 -19.46 -21.46 4.16
N PRO A 258 -20.48 -20.65 4.38
CA PRO A 258 -20.87 -19.95 5.62
C PRO A 258 -21.86 -20.73 6.51
N LYS A 259 -22.20 -21.99 6.19
CA LYS A 259 -23.30 -22.70 6.83
C LYS A 259 -23.10 -22.92 8.34
N ASP A 260 -21.90 -23.34 8.74
CA ASP A 260 -21.58 -23.63 10.14
C ASP A 260 -20.97 -22.39 10.82
N ILE A 261 -20.18 -21.61 10.11
CA ILE A 261 -19.56 -20.39 10.60
C ILE A 261 -19.39 -19.38 9.46
N SER A 262 -19.72 -18.12 9.73
CA SER A 262 -19.45 -17.02 8.81
C SER A 262 -18.03 -16.49 9.01
N LEU A 263 -17.38 -16.06 7.92
CA LEU A 263 -16.04 -15.47 7.95
C LEU A 263 -16.02 -14.18 7.13
N ILE A 264 -15.51 -13.10 7.74
CA ILE A 264 -15.30 -11.82 7.08
C ILE A 264 -13.85 -11.39 7.23
N GLY A 265 -13.24 -10.89 6.17
CA GLY A 265 -11.88 -10.35 6.12
C GLY A 265 -11.84 -8.83 6.05
N TYR A 266 -10.67 -8.30 5.71
CA TYR A 266 -10.41 -6.88 5.54
C TYR A 266 -9.26 -6.70 4.54
N ASP A 267 -9.30 -5.69 3.70
CA ASP A 267 -8.40 -5.18 2.66
C ASP A 267 -8.97 -5.31 1.24
N ASP A 268 -9.73 -6.37 0.92
CA ASP A 268 -10.16 -6.79 -0.42
C ASP A 268 -8.96 -7.02 -1.36
N ILE A 269 -8.00 -7.82 -0.88
CA ILE A 269 -6.90 -8.25 -1.74
C ILE A 269 -7.43 -9.11 -2.89
N ASP A 270 -6.69 -9.15 -4.01
CA ASP A 270 -7.12 -9.86 -5.22
C ASP A 270 -7.54 -11.34 -4.93
N TYR A 271 -6.79 -12.04 -4.09
CA TYR A 271 -7.11 -13.42 -3.70
C TYR A 271 -8.46 -13.61 -3.03
N ALA A 272 -9.03 -12.57 -2.40
CA ALA A 272 -10.31 -12.66 -1.72
C ALA A 272 -11.45 -13.11 -2.66
N ALA A 273 -11.37 -12.73 -3.93
CA ALA A 273 -12.34 -13.11 -4.95
C ALA A 273 -12.15 -14.54 -5.49
N TYR A 274 -10.94 -15.11 -5.35
CA TYR A 274 -10.57 -16.39 -5.98
C TYR A 274 -10.46 -17.58 -5.02
N VAL A 275 -10.50 -17.34 -3.71
CA VAL A 275 -10.64 -18.45 -2.74
C VAL A 275 -12.02 -19.10 -2.84
N SER A 276 -12.17 -20.32 -2.33
CA SER A 276 -13.45 -21.05 -2.39
C SER A 276 -13.90 -21.47 -0.99
N PRO A 277 -15.05 -20.94 -0.55
CA PRO A 277 -15.89 -19.91 -1.17
C PRO A 277 -15.21 -18.54 -1.23
N PRO A 278 -15.60 -17.63 -2.17
CA PRO A 278 -15.07 -16.27 -2.25
C PRO A 278 -15.33 -15.48 -0.98
N LEU A 279 -14.28 -14.78 -0.50
CA LEU A 279 -14.24 -14.13 0.82
C LEU A 279 -15.03 -12.81 0.82
N THR A 280 -16.00 -12.69 1.73
CA THR A 280 -16.61 -11.41 2.13
C THR A 280 -15.57 -10.60 2.90
N THR A 281 -15.37 -9.33 2.55
CA THR A 281 -14.30 -8.51 3.13
C THR A 281 -14.64 -7.03 3.11
N VAL A 282 -14.06 -6.26 4.01
CA VAL A 282 -14.10 -4.80 3.96
C VAL A 282 -12.99 -4.32 3.04
N ALA A 283 -13.38 -3.71 1.92
CA ALA A 283 -12.44 -3.21 0.91
C ALA A 283 -11.84 -1.87 1.31
N GLN A 284 -10.54 -1.79 1.32
CA GLN A 284 -9.80 -0.53 1.33
C GLN A 284 -9.70 0.02 -0.10
N PRO A 285 -9.78 1.34 -0.31
CA PRO A 285 -9.66 1.96 -1.62
C PRO A 285 -8.19 2.07 -2.06
N ILE A 286 -7.50 0.92 -2.23
CA ILE A 286 -6.03 0.83 -2.42
C ILE A 286 -5.56 1.69 -3.60
N THR A 287 -6.32 1.69 -4.70
CA THR A 287 -6.00 2.52 -5.88
C THR A 287 -6.03 4.00 -5.55
N ASP A 288 -7.04 4.45 -4.79
CA ASP A 288 -7.15 5.85 -4.41
C ASP A 288 -6.10 6.24 -3.36
N ILE A 289 -5.71 5.33 -2.45
CA ILE A 289 -4.62 5.55 -1.49
C ILE A 289 -3.33 5.84 -2.26
N GLY A 290 -2.95 4.99 -3.22
CA GLY A 290 -1.73 5.16 -3.99
C GLY A 290 -1.72 6.43 -4.83
N LYS A 291 -2.81 6.69 -5.56
CA LYS A 291 -3.00 7.88 -6.38
C LYS A 291 -2.95 9.17 -5.55
N THR A 292 -3.71 9.20 -4.44
CA THR A 292 -3.79 10.39 -3.57
C THR A 292 -2.45 10.68 -2.91
N SER A 293 -1.77 9.67 -2.40
CA SER A 293 -0.45 9.82 -1.76
C SER A 293 0.59 10.42 -2.71
N LEU A 294 0.65 9.90 -3.93
CA LEU A 294 1.54 10.43 -4.95
C LEU A 294 1.18 11.86 -5.34
N THR A 295 -0.12 12.15 -5.52
CA THR A 295 -0.61 13.49 -5.87
C THR A 295 -0.24 14.51 -4.79
N LEU A 296 -0.48 14.19 -3.51
CA LEU A 296 -0.12 15.06 -2.39
C LEU A 296 1.38 15.34 -2.33
N LEU A 297 2.20 14.30 -2.51
CA LEU A 297 3.65 14.46 -2.50
C LEU A 297 4.14 15.34 -3.66
N LEU A 298 3.63 15.13 -4.87
CA LEU A 298 4.00 15.95 -6.03
C LEU A 298 3.57 17.42 -5.87
N GLN A 299 2.40 17.68 -5.29
CA GLN A 299 1.97 19.02 -4.94
C GLN A 299 2.87 19.65 -3.87
N ARG A 300 3.28 18.88 -2.87
CA ARG A 300 4.21 19.34 -1.82
C ARG A 300 5.58 19.66 -2.38
N LEU A 301 6.08 18.87 -3.34
CA LEU A 301 7.35 19.16 -4.04
C LEU A 301 7.31 20.46 -4.84
N GLN A 302 6.14 20.85 -5.36
CA GLN A 302 5.96 22.12 -6.05
C GLN A 302 5.76 23.31 -5.10
N HIS A 303 5.19 23.06 -3.92
CA HIS A 303 4.82 24.09 -2.93
C HIS A 303 5.16 23.61 -1.52
N LEU A 304 6.44 23.73 -1.13
CA LEU A 304 6.94 23.23 0.17
C LEU A 304 6.22 23.85 1.37
N ASP A 305 5.78 25.11 1.26
CA ASP A 305 5.16 25.86 2.35
C ASP A 305 3.62 25.76 2.40
N LYS A 306 3.00 24.89 1.56
CA LYS A 306 1.54 24.70 1.63
C LYS A 306 1.12 24.18 3.01
N SER A 307 -0.13 24.43 3.42
CA SER A 307 -0.73 23.82 4.60
C SER A 307 -0.67 22.28 4.54
N ILE A 308 -0.69 21.64 5.70
CA ILE A 308 -0.77 20.17 5.80
C ILE A 308 -2.13 19.71 5.30
N ASP A 309 -2.12 18.75 4.39
CA ASP A 309 -3.32 18.07 3.93
C ASP A 309 -3.49 16.72 4.64
N MET A 310 -4.74 16.52 5.09
CA MET A 310 -5.20 15.29 5.76
C MET A 310 -6.34 14.72 4.93
N ILE A 311 -6.10 13.62 4.25
CA ILE A 311 -7.12 12.97 3.41
C ILE A 311 -7.54 11.66 4.07
N GLU A 312 -8.84 11.55 4.36
CA GLU A 312 -9.46 10.32 4.82
C GLU A 312 -10.30 9.70 3.70
N LEU A 313 -10.05 8.43 3.41
CA LEU A 313 -10.75 7.66 2.38
C LEU A 313 -11.68 6.64 3.04
N SER A 314 -12.89 6.52 2.50
CA SER A 314 -13.89 5.59 3.02
C SER A 314 -13.63 4.17 2.58
N THR A 315 -13.92 3.21 3.47
CA THR A 315 -13.94 1.78 3.17
C THR A 315 -15.33 1.34 2.70
N THR A 316 -15.42 0.19 2.05
CA THR A 316 -16.70 -0.38 1.59
C THR A 316 -16.74 -1.88 1.86
N LEU A 317 -17.93 -2.42 2.13
CA LEU A 317 -18.10 -3.87 2.29
C LEU A 317 -18.29 -4.56 0.94
N LYS A 318 -17.53 -5.61 0.69
CA LYS A 318 -17.66 -6.52 -0.45
C LYS A 318 -18.25 -7.85 0.02
N ILE A 319 -19.56 -7.99 -0.11
CA ILE A 319 -20.27 -9.22 0.23
C ILE A 319 -20.02 -10.25 -0.85
N ARG A 320 -19.54 -11.44 -0.44
CA ARG A 320 -19.31 -12.60 -1.30
C ARG A 320 -20.00 -13.84 -0.70
N ALA A 321 -19.29 -14.96 -0.56
CA ALA A 321 -19.91 -16.22 -0.20
C ALA A 321 -19.46 -16.81 1.15
N THR A 322 -18.62 -16.12 1.92
CA THR A 322 -18.17 -16.63 3.23
C THR A 322 -19.03 -16.15 4.40
N THR A 323 -20.06 -15.36 4.17
CA THR A 323 -21.03 -14.95 5.20
C THR A 323 -22.44 -15.38 4.82
N GLY A 324 -23.25 -15.78 5.80
CA GLY A 324 -24.62 -16.24 5.61
C GLY A 324 -25.48 -16.04 6.85
N TYR A 325 -26.78 -16.23 6.74
CA TYR A 325 -27.69 -16.09 7.87
C TYR A 325 -27.42 -17.14 8.95
N HIS A 326 -27.34 -16.68 10.19
CA HIS A 326 -27.36 -17.56 11.35
C HIS A 326 -28.82 -17.85 11.74
N LEU A 327 -29.27 -19.06 11.43
CA LEU A 327 -30.58 -19.53 11.86
C LEU A 327 -30.44 -20.10 13.29
N SER A 328 -30.85 -19.32 14.28
CA SER A 328 -30.98 -19.84 15.67
C SER A 328 -31.95 -21.01 15.66
N ASN A 329 -31.49 -22.22 15.99
CA ASN A 329 -32.32 -23.39 16.19
C ASN A 329 -33.19 -23.22 17.43
#